data_0c2550d59141365bbb113236c1d2c526
#
_entry.id   0c2550d59141365bbb113236c1d2c526
#
_cell.length_a   1.000
_cell.length_b   1.000
_cell.length_c   1.000
_cell.angle_alpha   90.00
_cell.angle_beta   90.00
_cell.angle_gamma   90.00
#
_symmetry.space_group_name_H-M   'P 1'
#
loop_
_entity.id
_entity.type
_entity.pdbx_description
1 polymer ?
#
loop_
_entity_poly.entity_id
_entity_poly.type
_entity_poly.pdbx_seq_one_letter_code
_entity_poly.pdbx_strand_id
1 'polypeptide(L)'
;GRPYPGSRTRVRDAEAKRISLLVKSLIEQLPADASIGVITFYSGQRDAICKALGSGQQPVMELVEGAWRAREPFAQLPGGGERLRVGTVDAFQGKEFDVVLLSAVRSNERQVEIPASEAEGSERERFEIQASGRYGHLRTSNRLNVAMSRQKRILIAVGDRAMFEGPIAEACVPEMHAFLAFCGEEARRG
;
A
#
# COMPACT_ATOMS: atom_id res chain seq x y z
N GLY A 1 5.16 -3.26 10.78
CA GLY A 1 6.41 -3.05 10.04
C GLY A 1 7.53 -2.58 10.97
N ARG A 2 8.73 -3.07 10.74
CA ARG A 2 9.93 -2.63 11.49
C ARG A 2 10.41 -1.26 11.02
N PRO A 3 11.06 -0.46 11.90
CA PRO A 3 11.75 0.77 11.48
C PRO A 3 12.87 0.46 10.48
N TYR A 4 13.06 1.33 9.51
CA TYR A 4 14.22 1.27 8.63
C TYR A 4 15.42 1.90 9.34
N PRO A 5 16.64 1.29 9.33
CA PRO A 5 17.80 1.83 10.04
C PRO A 5 18.09 3.28 9.65
N GLY A 6 18.19 4.16 10.65
CA GLY A 6 18.53 5.58 10.44
C GLY A 6 17.41 6.46 9.91
N SER A 7 16.16 5.97 9.80
CA SER A 7 15.06 6.75 9.24
C SER A 7 13.73 6.56 10.01
N ARG A 8 12.80 7.50 9.84
CA ARG A 8 11.42 7.40 10.35
C ARG A 8 10.52 6.50 9.48
N THR A 9 11.05 5.95 8.40
CA THR A 9 10.30 5.07 7.49
C THR A 9 10.16 3.66 8.06
N ARG A 10 9.22 2.90 7.54
CA ARG A 10 8.93 1.53 7.97
C ARG A 10 9.01 0.58 6.79
N VAL A 11 9.36 -0.67 7.08
CA VAL A 11 9.48 -1.75 6.10
C VAL A 11 8.81 -3.01 6.63
N ARG A 12 8.16 -3.75 5.74
CA ARG A 12 7.66 -5.10 5.96
C ARG A 12 8.08 -5.99 4.79
N ASP A 13 9.15 -6.75 5.00
CA ASP A 13 9.78 -7.57 3.95
C ASP A 13 8.81 -8.63 3.38
N ALA A 14 7.94 -9.20 4.21
CA ALA A 14 6.93 -10.17 3.77
C ALA A 14 5.95 -9.55 2.75
N GLU A 15 5.49 -8.31 2.98
CA GLU A 15 4.66 -7.60 2.00
C GLU A 15 5.42 -7.27 0.73
N ALA A 16 6.67 -6.79 0.84
CA ALA A 16 7.49 -6.51 -0.33
C ALA A 16 7.70 -7.75 -1.21
N LYS A 17 7.98 -8.90 -0.61
CA LYS A 17 8.08 -10.18 -1.31
C LYS A 17 6.75 -10.58 -1.95
N ARG A 18 5.63 -10.48 -1.22
CA ARG A 18 4.30 -10.81 -1.75
C ARG A 18 3.92 -9.94 -2.94
N ILE A 19 4.14 -8.63 -2.83
CA ILE A 19 3.90 -7.67 -3.91
C ILE A 19 4.77 -8.00 -5.12
N SER A 20 6.04 -8.33 -4.93
CA SER A 20 6.91 -8.73 -6.03
C SER A 20 6.38 -9.94 -6.80
N LEU A 21 5.91 -10.96 -6.10
CA LEU A 21 5.29 -12.14 -6.71
C LEU A 21 4.01 -11.79 -7.47
N LEU A 22 3.14 -10.96 -6.87
CA LEU A 22 1.88 -10.53 -7.49
C LEU A 22 2.16 -9.70 -8.76
N VAL A 23 3.07 -8.74 -8.71
CA VAL A 23 3.42 -7.91 -9.88
C VAL A 23 3.96 -8.76 -11.01
N LYS A 24 4.87 -9.70 -10.74
CA LYS A 24 5.41 -10.62 -11.75
C LYS A 24 4.32 -11.49 -12.39
N SER A 25 3.44 -12.05 -11.56
CA SER A 25 2.28 -12.81 -12.04
C SER A 25 1.32 -11.97 -12.89
N LEU A 26 1.03 -10.72 -12.47
CA LEU A 26 0.19 -9.80 -13.23
C LEU A 26 0.81 -9.43 -14.58
N ILE A 27 2.13 -9.21 -14.64
CA ILE A 27 2.85 -8.92 -15.89
C ILE A 27 2.72 -10.08 -16.90
N GLU A 28 2.70 -11.33 -16.42
CA GLU A 28 2.56 -12.52 -17.26
C GLU A 28 1.10 -12.74 -17.73
N GLN A 29 0.11 -12.34 -16.92
CA GLN A 29 -1.31 -12.62 -17.18
C GLN A 29 -2.05 -11.47 -17.86
N LEU A 30 -1.61 -10.24 -17.65
CA LEU A 30 -2.27 -9.07 -18.21
C LEU A 30 -1.77 -8.74 -19.63
N PRO A 31 -2.64 -8.15 -20.46
CA PRO A 31 -2.23 -7.61 -21.75
C PRO A 31 -1.06 -6.63 -21.63
N ALA A 32 -0.25 -6.51 -22.70
CA ALA A 32 0.92 -5.63 -22.70
C ALA A 32 0.57 -4.13 -22.54
N ASP A 33 -0.66 -3.75 -22.85
CA ASP A 33 -1.22 -2.40 -22.71
C ASP A 33 -1.86 -2.14 -21.36
N ALA A 34 -1.85 -3.10 -20.43
CA ALA A 34 -2.32 -2.89 -19.06
C ALA A 34 -1.22 -2.31 -18.16
N SER A 35 -1.58 -1.28 -17.40
CA SER A 35 -0.70 -0.57 -16.50
C SER A 35 -0.84 -1.04 -15.04
N ILE A 36 0.28 -1.07 -14.31
CA ILE A 36 0.36 -1.54 -12.92
C ILE A 36 1.00 -0.47 -12.04
N GLY A 37 0.27 -0.02 -11.01
CA GLY A 37 0.76 0.87 -9.97
C GLY A 37 1.00 0.12 -8.67
N VAL A 38 2.12 0.36 -7.99
CA VAL A 38 2.37 -0.14 -6.63
C VAL A 38 2.58 1.02 -5.69
N ILE A 39 1.63 1.21 -4.78
CA ILE A 39 1.55 2.35 -3.88
C ILE A 39 1.89 1.92 -2.45
N THR A 40 2.69 2.70 -1.76
CA THR A 40 2.94 2.57 -0.34
C THR A 40 3.00 3.94 0.35
N PHE A 41 2.93 3.96 1.67
CA PHE A 41 3.02 5.19 2.47
C PHE A 41 4.44 5.50 2.96
N TYR A 42 5.41 4.60 2.72
CA TYR A 42 6.74 4.67 3.31
C TYR A 42 7.82 4.47 2.24
N SER A 43 8.78 5.39 2.18
CA SER A 43 9.90 5.32 1.22
C SER A 43 10.74 4.04 1.38
N GLY A 44 11.01 3.61 2.62
CA GLY A 44 11.73 2.35 2.84
C GLY A 44 10.97 1.12 2.34
N GLN A 45 9.64 1.13 2.39
CA GLN A 45 8.83 0.04 1.81
C GLN A 45 8.88 0.07 0.28
N ARG A 46 8.81 1.27 -0.33
CA ARG A 46 9.04 1.43 -1.77
C ARG A 46 10.36 0.80 -2.20
N ASP A 47 11.45 1.13 -1.49
CA ASP A 47 12.79 0.62 -1.82
C ASP A 47 12.88 -0.90 -1.62
N ALA A 48 12.25 -1.45 -0.57
CA ALA A 48 12.18 -2.90 -0.35
C ALA A 48 11.39 -3.62 -1.46
N ILE A 49 10.28 -3.04 -1.93
CA ILE A 49 9.50 -3.56 -3.04
C ILE A 49 10.31 -3.52 -4.34
N CYS A 50 10.95 -2.38 -4.65
CA CYS A 50 11.80 -2.24 -5.83
C CYS A 50 12.96 -3.25 -5.81
N LYS A 51 13.63 -3.41 -4.67
CA LYS A 51 14.68 -4.41 -4.49
C LYS A 51 14.18 -5.84 -4.72
N ALA A 52 13.00 -6.18 -4.21
CA ALA A 52 12.39 -7.50 -4.43
C ALA A 52 12.03 -7.74 -5.89
N LEU A 53 11.52 -6.72 -6.60
CA LEU A 53 11.24 -6.76 -8.03
C LEU A 53 12.50 -6.81 -8.89
N GLY A 54 13.59 -6.21 -8.44
CA GLY A 54 14.91 -6.26 -9.10
C GLY A 54 15.70 -7.55 -8.85
N SER A 55 15.14 -8.48 -8.04
CA SER A 55 15.82 -9.71 -7.66
C SER A 55 15.30 -10.92 -8.44
N GLY A 56 16.16 -11.98 -8.54
CA GLY A 56 15.80 -13.25 -9.16
C GLY A 56 16.11 -13.31 -10.65
N GLN A 57 15.64 -14.36 -11.33
CA GLN A 57 15.97 -14.64 -12.74
C GLN A 57 15.35 -13.66 -13.75
N GLN A 58 14.22 -13.06 -13.37
CA GLN A 58 13.50 -12.10 -14.23
C GLN A 58 13.32 -10.78 -13.44
N PRO A 59 14.35 -9.94 -13.36
CA PRO A 59 14.26 -8.66 -12.70
C PRO A 59 13.40 -7.68 -13.51
N VAL A 60 12.43 -7.05 -12.82
CA VAL A 60 11.47 -6.09 -13.41
C VAL A 60 11.88 -4.65 -13.11
N MET A 61 12.64 -4.45 -12.02
CA MET A 61 13.20 -3.17 -11.62
C MET A 61 14.71 -3.22 -11.62
N GLU A 62 15.34 -2.06 -11.81
CA GLU A 62 16.80 -1.89 -11.71
C GLU A 62 17.14 -0.57 -11.01
N LEU A 63 18.34 -0.53 -10.41
CA LEU A 63 18.87 0.66 -9.77
C LEU A 63 19.83 1.36 -10.74
N VAL A 64 19.43 2.53 -11.24
CA VAL A 64 20.20 3.35 -12.18
C VAL A 64 20.47 4.70 -11.51
N GLU A 65 21.75 5.04 -11.36
CA GLU A 65 22.18 6.32 -10.75
C GLU A 65 21.51 6.63 -9.39
N GLY A 66 21.34 5.59 -8.57
CA GLY A 66 20.72 5.71 -7.24
C GLY A 66 19.18 5.79 -7.25
N ALA A 67 18.52 5.71 -8.41
CA ALA A 67 17.08 5.71 -8.54
C ALA A 67 16.55 4.36 -9.07
N TRP A 68 15.46 3.86 -8.47
CA TRP A 68 14.79 2.67 -8.96
C TRP A 68 13.96 2.99 -10.21
N ARG A 69 14.15 2.22 -11.28
CA ARG A 69 13.40 2.34 -12.53
C ARG A 69 12.89 0.96 -12.98
N ALA A 70 11.72 0.94 -13.62
CA ALA A 70 11.26 -0.26 -14.31
C ALA A 70 12.15 -0.51 -15.52
N ARG A 71 12.49 -1.78 -15.76
CA ARG A 71 13.26 -2.21 -16.96
C ARG A 71 12.36 -2.32 -18.17
N GLU A 72 12.93 -2.18 -19.36
CA GLU A 72 12.23 -2.58 -20.56
C GLU A 72 12.05 -4.11 -20.62
N PRO A 73 10.90 -4.62 -21.10
CA PRO A 73 9.74 -3.91 -21.70
C PRO A 73 8.66 -3.51 -20.67
N PHE A 74 8.97 -3.44 -19.36
CA PHE A 74 8.00 -3.17 -18.29
C PHE A 74 7.86 -1.68 -17.97
N ALA A 75 8.74 -0.84 -18.52
CA ALA A 75 8.76 0.59 -18.20
C ALA A 75 7.59 1.34 -18.85
N GLN A 76 7.32 1.06 -20.14
CA GLN A 76 6.36 1.81 -20.94
C GLN A 76 5.30 0.93 -21.59
N LEU A 77 4.11 1.51 -21.77
CA LEU A 77 3.03 0.92 -22.56
C LEU A 77 3.33 1.06 -24.06
N PRO A 78 2.84 0.14 -24.91
CA PRO A 78 3.00 0.25 -26.38
C PRO A 78 2.47 1.56 -26.97
N GLY A 79 1.42 2.12 -26.38
CA GLY A 79 0.81 3.40 -26.78
C GLY A 79 1.37 4.64 -26.07
N GLY A 80 2.45 4.49 -25.30
CA GLY A 80 3.01 5.54 -24.45
C GLY A 80 2.41 5.57 -23.04
N GLY A 81 3.14 6.16 -22.10
CA GLY A 81 2.79 6.19 -20.69
C GLY A 81 3.46 5.07 -19.88
N GLU A 82 3.38 5.16 -18.56
CA GLU A 82 4.03 4.22 -17.65
C GLU A 82 3.27 2.89 -17.58
N ARG A 83 3.96 1.78 -17.83
CA ARG A 83 3.42 0.42 -17.66
C ARG A 83 3.52 -0.05 -16.21
N LEU A 84 4.66 0.18 -15.55
CA LEU A 84 4.89 -0.15 -14.16
C LEU A 84 5.45 1.05 -13.40
N ARG A 85 4.78 1.42 -12.31
CA ARG A 85 5.27 2.40 -11.32
C ARG A 85 5.24 1.83 -9.91
N VAL A 86 6.34 2.02 -9.18
CA VAL A 86 6.42 1.77 -7.73
C VAL A 86 6.75 3.08 -7.03
N GLY A 87 5.92 3.51 -6.08
CA GLY A 87 6.12 4.81 -5.43
C GLY A 87 5.39 4.99 -4.11
N THR A 88 5.66 6.11 -3.47
CA THR A 88 4.81 6.58 -2.37
C THR A 88 3.55 7.25 -2.92
N VAL A 89 2.52 7.40 -2.07
CA VAL A 89 1.24 8.01 -2.46
C VAL A 89 1.40 9.32 -3.22
N ASP A 90 2.33 10.17 -2.78
CA ASP A 90 2.54 11.49 -3.39
C ASP A 90 3.03 11.39 -4.85
N ALA A 91 3.74 10.32 -5.21
CA ALA A 91 4.19 10.05 -6.58
C ALA A 91 3.06 9.63 -7.55
N PHE A 92 1.86 9.39 -7.01
CA PHE A 92 0.67 8.96 -7.77
C PHE A 92 -0.38 10.06 -7.94
N GLN A 93 -0.15 11.27 -7.46
CA GLN A 93 -1.08 12.37 -7.68
C GLN A 93 -1.29 12.62 -9.18
N GLY A 94 -2.55 12.65 -9.62
CA GLY A 94 -2.92 12.86 -11.02
C GLY A 94 -2.65 11.68 -11.96
N LYS A 95 -2.23 10.53 -11.44
CA LYS A 95 -1.95 9.32 -12.23
C LYS A 95 -2.94 8.21 -11.90
N GLU A 96 -3.28 7.42 -12.91
CA GLU A 96 -4.16 6.25 -12.78
C GLU A 96 -3.55 5.05 -13.49
N PHE A 97 -3.83 3.85 -12.96
CA PHE A 97 -3.34 2.58 -13.47
C PHE A 97 -4.48 1.56 -13.57
N ASP A 98 -4.41 0.62 -14.49
CA ASP A 98 -5.45 -0.41 -14.63
C ASP A 98 -5.53 -1.28 -13.37
N VAL A 99 -4.40 -1.67 -12.83
CA VAL A 99 -4.29 -2.41 -11.57
C VAL A 99 -3.42 -1.64 -10.59
N VAL A 100 -3.90 -1.48 -9.35
CA VAL A 100 -3.13 -0.88 -8.26
C VAL A 100 -2.95 -1.89 -7.12
N LEU A 101 -1.71 -2.07 -6.68
CA LEU A 101 -1.37 -2.79 -5.45
C LEU A 101 -1.05 -1.77 -4.36
N LEU A 102 -1.73 -1.86 -3.23
CA LEU A 102 -1.52 -1.01 -2.06
C LEU A 102 -0.80 -1.80 -0.95
N SER A 103 0.40 -1.36 -0.55
CA SER A 103 1.14 -1.91 0.59
C SER A 103 0.84 -1.11 1.86
N ALA A 104 0.16 -1.76 2.81
CA ALA A 104 -0.26 -1.12 4.05
C ALA A 104 0.87 -0.98 5.09
N VAL A 105 1.84 -1.91 5.09
CA VAL A 105 3.04 -1.95 5.94
C VAL A 105 2.78 -2.13 7.43
N ARG A 106 1.66 -1.64 7.94
CA ARG A 106 1.36 -1.65 9.39
C ARG A 106 0.95 -3.04 9.85
N SER A 107 1.66 -3.54 10.87
CA SER A 107 1.35 -4.76 11.59
C SER A 107 1.94 -4.64 12.97
N ASN A 108 1.11 -4.50 13.99
CA ASN A 108 1.49 -4.39 15.39
C ASN A 108 0.29 -4.62 16.29
N GLU A 109 0.54 -4.96 17.54
CA GLU A 109 -0.47 -5.23 18.57
C GLU A 109 -0.71 -4.04 19.54
N ARG A 110 -0.35 -2.82 19.11
CA ARG A 110 -0.55 -1.63 19.93
C ARG A 110 -2.03 -1.46 20.25
N GLN A 111 -2.31 -1.29 21.53
CA GLN A 111 -3.67 -1.05 22.01
C GLN A 111 -4.11 0.38 21.66
N VAL A 112 -5.40 0.53 21.44
CA VAL A 112 -6.06 1.82 21.23
C VAL A 112 -7.35 1.76 22.03
N GLU A 113 -7.49 2.69 22.94
CA GLU A 113 -8.70 2.89 23.72
C GLU A 113 -9.63 3.81 22.92
N ILE A 114 -10.79 3.27 22.53
CA ILE A 114 -11.80 4.05 21.80
C ILE A 114 -12.53 4.90 22.84
N PRO A 115 -12.45 6.24 22.77
CA PRO A 115 -13.13 7.10 23.71
C PRO A 115 -14.65 7.06 23.51
N ALA A 116 -15.42 7.49 24.51
CA ALA A 116 -16.85 7.74 24.33
C ALA A 116 -17.06 8.78 23.20
N SER A 117 -18.24 8.75 22.56
CA SER A 117 -18.54 9.62 21.41
C SER A 117 -18.39 11.12 21.70
N GLU A 118 -18.63 11.52 22.97
CA GLU A 118 -18.57 12.90 23.44
C GLU A 118 -17.26 13.23 24.19
N ALA A 119 -16.25 12.33 24.13
CA ALA A 119 -14.99 12.54 24.82
C ALA A 119 -14.22 13.72 24.22
N GLU A 120 -13.75 14.59 25.07
CA GLU A 120 -12.95 15.78 24.74
C GLU A 120 -11.64 15.80 25.54
N GLY A 121 -10.78 16.78 25.23
CA GLY A 121 -9.55 17.02 25.99
C GLY A 121 -8.57 15.85 25.99
N SER A 122 -8.11 15.44 27.16
CA SER A 122 -7.03 14.46 27.34
C SER A 122 -7.37 13.05 26.81
N GLU A 123 -8.63 12.63 26.84
CA GLU A 123 -9.03 11.33 26.29
C GLU A 123 -8.94 11.30 24.78
N ARG A 124 -9.41 12.36 24.13
CA ARG A 124 -9.30 12.50 22.66
C ARG A 124 -7.84 12.57 22.21
N GLU A 125 -7.02 13.33 22.91
CA GLU A 125 -5.59 13.41 22.62
C GLU A 125 -4.90 12.06 22.78
N ARG A 126 -5.20 11.31 23.85
CA ARG A 126 -4.67 9.95 24.07
C ARG A 126 -5.06 9.02 22.94
N PHE A 127 -6.31 9.02 22.51
CA PHE A 127 -6.78 8.24 21.37
C PHE A 127 -5.98 8.58 20.09
N GLU A 128 -5.79 9.86 19.78
CA GLU A 128 -5.05 10.30 18.60
C GLU A 128 -3.59 9.81 18.62
N ILE A 129 -2.92 9.87 19.76
CA ILE A 129 -1.55 9.38 19.95
C ILE A 129 -1.50 7.84 19.75
N GLN A 130 -2.38 7.10 20.41
CA GLN A 130 -2.44 5.64 20.33
C GLN A 130 -2.76 5.17 18.90
N ALA A 131 -3.76 5.76 18.27
CA ALA A 131 -4.19 5.46 16.93
C ALA A 131 -3.10 5.78 15.90
N SER A 132 -2.42 6.92 16.04
CA SER A 132 -1.26 7.27 15.21
C SER A 132 -0.10 6.30 15.42
N GLY A 133 0.13 5.84 16.64
CA GLY A 133 1.09 4.80 16.96
C GLY A 133 0.78 3.48 16.26
N ARG A 134 -0.49 3.07 16.18
CA ARG A 134 -0.95 1.82 15.58
C ARG A 134 -0.95 1.90 14.06
N TYR A 135 -1.61 2.89 13.47
CA TYR A 135 -1.89 2.97 12.02
C TYR A 135 -0.98 3.92 11.25
N GLY A 136 -0.38 4.93 11.89
CA GLY A 136 0.54 5.87 11.25
C GLY A 136 -0.12 6.62 10.07
N HIS A 137 0.54 6.62 8.92
CA HIS A 137 0.07 7.34 7.73
C HIS A 137 -1.24 6.83 7.12
N LEU A 138 -1.69 5.62 7.47
CA LEU A 138 -3.00 5.10 7.04
C LEU A 138 -4.17 5.90 7.60
N ARG A 139 -3.98 6.65 8.71
CA ARG A 139 -4.99 7.54 9.28
C ARG A 139 -5.18 8.86 8.51
N THR A 140 -4.30 9.18 7.60
CA THR A 140 -4.41 10.41 6.80
C THR A 140 -5.40 10.14 5.66
N SER A 141 -6.69 10.40 5.90
CA SER A 141 -7.79 10.08 4.98
C SER A 141 -7.53 10.60 3.57
N ASN A 142 -7.05 11.82 3.39
CA ASN A 142 -6.73 12.35 2.07
C ASN A 142 -5.70 11.50 1.32
N ARG A 143 -4.64 11.03 2.00
CA ARG A 143 -3.61 10.19 1.39
C ARG A 143 -4.12 8.78 1.11
N LEU A 144 -4.91 8.22 2.02
CA LEU A 144 -5.53 6.92 1.85
C LEU A 144 -6.52 6.95 0.68
N ASN A 145 -7.38 7.97 0.59
CA ASN A 145 -8.31 8.16 -0.52
C ASN A 145 -7.58 8.29 -1.85
N VAL A 146 -6.49 9.07 -1.91
CA VAL A 146 -5.65 9.13 -3.11
C VAL A 146 -5.12 7.75 -3.48
N ALA A 147 -4.57 7.00 -2.53
CA ALA A 147 -4.02 5.67 -2.78
C ALA A 147 -5.08 4.67 -3.27
N MET A 148 -6.29 4.73 -2.69
CA MET A 148 -7.41 3.83 -2.99
C MET A 148 -8.23 4.23 -4.22
N SER A 149 -7.96 5.37 -4.85
CA SER A 149 -8.68 5.88 -6.03
C SER A 149 -7.83 5.95 -7.29
N ARG A 150 -6.66 5.32 -7.29
CA ARG A 150 -5.74 5.35 -8.45
C ARG A 150 -5.94 4.21 -9.44
N GLN A 151 -6.78 3.23 -9.12
CA GLN A 151 -7.11 2.13 -10.01
C GLN A 151 -8.23 2.51 -10.99
N LYS A 152 -8.08 2.08 -12.24
CA LYS A 152 -9.15 2.11 -13.22
C LYS A 152 -10.05 0.88 -13.14
N ARG A 153 -9.48 -0.28 -12.73
CA ARG A 153 -10.17 -1.57 -12.76
C ARG A 153 -10.04 -2.34 -11.45
N ILE A 154 -8.82 -2.56 -10.94
CA ILE A 154 -8.57 -3.47 -9.82
C ILE A 154 -7.71 -2.80 -8.76
N LEU A 155 -8.16 -2.86 -7.50
CA LEU A 155 -7.37 -2.53 -6.31
C LEU A 155 -7.06 -3.81 -5.53
N ILE A 156 -5.78 -4.06 -5.25
CA ILE A 156 -5.30 -5.18 -4.45
C ILE A 156 -4.61 -4.62 -3.21
N ALA A 157 -5.20 -4.76 -2.03
CA ALA A 157 -4.52 -4.41 -0.79
C ALA A 157 -3.68 -5.58 -0.27
N VAL A 158 -2.42 -5.31 0.05
CA VAL A 158 -1.50 -6.26 0.67
C VAL A 158 -1.11 -5.74 2.05
N GLY A 159 -1.43 -6.50 3.08
CA GLY A 159 -1.23 -6.08 4.45
C GLY A 159 -1.58 -7.16 5.45
N ASP A 160 -1.56 -6.77 6.73
CA ASP A 160 -2.01 -7.62 7.83
C ASP A 160 -3.51 -7.42 8.01
N ARG A 161 -4.29 -8.43 7.64
CA ARG A 161 -5.75 -8.39 7.67
C ARG A 161 -6.28 -8.03 9.07
N ALA A 162 -5.72 -8.61 10.12
CA ALA A 162 -6.14 -8.36 11.49
C ALA A 162 -6.01 -6.89 11.93
N MET A 163 -5.17 -6.11 11.25
CA MET A 163 -5.06 -4.66 11.50
C MET A 163 -6.30 -3.88 11.08
N PHE A 164 -7.12 -4.41 10.17
CA PHE A 164 -8.25 -3.71 9.55
C PHE A 164 -9.60 -4.30 9.93
N GLU A 165 -9.62 -5.25 10.86
CA GLU A 165 -10.84 -5.85 11.43
C GLU A 165 -11.20 -5.25 12.78
N GLY A 166 -12.50 -5.27 13.10
CA GLY A 166 -13.04 -4.91 14.40
C GLY A 166 -13.13 -3.41 14.70
N PRO A 167 -13.63 -3.06 15.90
CA PRO A 167 -14.04 -1.69 16.23
C PRO A 167 -12.88 -0.68 16.27
N ILE A 168 -11.67 -1.12 16.59
CA ILE A 168 -10.48 -0.24 16.57
C ILE A 168 -10.17 0.19 15.12
N ALA A 169 -10.26 -0.73 14.16
CA ALA A 169 -10.03 -0.41 12.76
C ALA A 169 -11.13 0.50 12.21
N GLU A 170 -12.38 0.22 12.54
CA GLU A 170 -13.54 1.05 12.19
C GLU A 170 -13.37 2.49 12.68
N ALA A 171 -12.95 2.68 13.94
CA ALA A 171 -12.74 4.00 14.52
C ALA A 171 -11.50 4.74 13.99
N CYS A 172 -10.44 4.03 13.59
CA CYS A 172 -9.14 4.63 13.27
C CYS A 172 -8.85 4.75 11.77
N VAL A 173 -9.35 3.81 10.96
CA VAL A 173 -9.09 3.69 9.51
C VAL A 173 -10.34 3.15 8.79
N PRO A 174 -11.48 3.87 8.89
CA PRO A 174 -12.79 3.38 8.42
C PRO A 174 -12.79 2.98 6.95
N GLU A 175 -12.02 3.65 6.10
CA GLU A 175 -11.97 3.37 4.67
C GLU A 175 -11.35 1.98 4.40
N MET A 176 -10.26 1.62 5.12
CA MET A 176 -9.65 0.29 4.98
C MET A 176 -10.52 -0.80 5.61
N HIS A 177 -11.19 -0.49 6.71
CA HIS A 177 -12.14 -1.41 7.35
C HIS A 177 -13.31 -1.71 6.40
N ALA A 178 -13.93 -0.70 5.82
CA ALA A 178 -15.02 -0.85 4.85
C ALA A 178 -14.59 -1.60 3.58
N PHE A 179 -13.40 -1.29 3.05
CA PHE A 179 -12.83 -2.01 1.91
C PHE A 179 -12.64 -3.50 2.20
N LEU A 180 -12.13 -3.84 3.37
CA LEU A 180 -11.96 -5.24 3.77
C LEU A 180 -13.30 -5.97 3.90
N ALA A 181 -14.32 -5.32 4.48
CA ALA A 181 -15.66 -5.86 4.61
C ALA A 181 -16.28 -6.15 3.23
N PHE A 182 -16.18 -5.20 2.31
CA PHE A 182 -16.63 -5.34 0.91
C PHE A 182 -15.97 -6.54 0.22
N CYS A 183 -14.64 -6.68 0.31
CA CYS A 183 -13.92 -7.82 -0.26
C CYS A 183 -14.36 -9.17 0.34
N GLY A 184 -14.72 -9.19 1.63
CA GLY A 184 -15.20 -10.38 2.30
C GLY A 184 -16.62 -10.79 1.90
N GLU A 185 -17.49 -9.84 1.58
CA GLU A 185 -18.85 -10.10 1.08
C GLU A 185 -18.83 -10.65 -0.35
N GLU A 186 -18.04 -10.06 -1.24
CA GLU A 186 -17.92 -10.52 -2.62
C GLU A 186 -17.32 -11.94 -2.70
N ALA A 187 -16.34 -12.26 -1.85
CA ALA A 187 -15.77 -13.62 -1.78
C ALA A 187 -16.76 -14.69 -1.30
N ARG A 188 -17.89 -14.31 -0.68
CA ARG A 188 -18.97 -15.24 -0.27
C ARG A 188 -20.05 -15.42 -1.33
N ARG A 189 -20.11 -14.53 -2.32
CA ARG A 189 -21.10 -14.54 -3.39
C ARG A 189 -20.65 -15.28 -4.65
N GLY A 190 -19.33 -15.48 -4.81
CA GLY A 190 -18.70 -16.23 -5.90
C GLY A 190 -18.33 -17.64 -5.52
#